data_6e6e90c648cc34edd97bcf837d53ce35
#
_entry.id   6e6e90c648cc34edd97bcf837d53ce35
#
_cell.length_a   1.000
_cell.length_b   1.000
_cell.length_c   1.000
_cell.angle_alpha   90.00
_cell.angle_beta   90.00
_cell.angle_gamma   90.00
#
_symmetry.space_group_name_H-M   'P 1'
#
loop_
_entity.id
_entity.type
_entity.pdbx_description
1 polymer ?
#
loop_
_entity_poly.entity_id
_entity_poly.type
_entity_poly.pdbx_seq_one_letter_code
_entity_poly.pdbx_strand_id
1 'polypeptide(L)'
;MKYPEFLPENGTIGFVAPSFGCSIEPYHTAFLNAQKKFTGLGHRLELGPNCYASEGIGISSTPEACGAELTEYYCSDKNDILISCGGGELMCEILDKVDFDRIRVTKPKWYMG
;
A
#
# COMPACT_ATOMS: atom_id res chain seq x y z
N MET A 1 -7.97 -17.17 15.72
CA MET A 1 -7.56 -16.27 14.62
C MET A 1 -8.42 -15.02 14.63
N LYS A 2 -7.81 -13.87 14.50
CA LYS A 2 -8.55 -12.59 14.44
C LYS A 2 -8.72 -12.17 12.99
N TYR A 3 -9.94 -11.93 12.56
CA TYR A 3 -10.22 -11.40 11.23
C TYR A 3 -10.39 -9.89 11.32
N PRO A 4 -9.80 -9.12 10.35
CA PRO A 4 -10.03 -7.68 10.29
C PRO A 4 -11.49 -7.37 9.96
N GLU A 5 -11.91 -6.16 10.31
CA GLU A 5 -13.19 -5.63 9.84
C GLU A 5 -13.12 -5.35 8.35
N PHE A 6 -14.25 -5.51 7.66
CA PHE A 6 -14.34 -5.13 6.24
C PHE A 6 -14.32 -3.61 6.08
N LEU A 7 -13.98 -3.17 4.87
CA LEU A 7 -13.99 -1.76 4.52
C LEU A 7 -15.41 -1.19 4.74
N PRO A 8 -15.56 -0.19 5.62
CA PRO A 8 -16.88 0.41 5.83
C PRO A 8 -17.29 1.29 4.66
N GLU A 9 -18.58 1.58 4.58
CA GLU A 9 -19.08 2.57 3.64
C GLU A 9 -18.39 3.91 3.90
N ASN A 10 -17.92 4.58 2.84
CA ASN A 10 -17.13 5.80 2.91
C ASN A 10 -15.79 5.65 3.68
N GLY A 11 -15.32 4.42 3.88
CA GLY A 11 -14.04 4.16 4.52
C GLY A 11 -12.86 4.59 3.70
N THR A 12 -11.68 4.61 4.31
CA THR A 12 -10.43 5.04 3.68
C THR A 12 -9.61 3.84 3.21
N ILE A 13 -9.16 3.90 1.96
CA ILE A 13 -8.29 2.90 1.36
C ILE A 13 -6.87 3.45 1.34
N GLY A 14 -5.94 2.76 1.97
CA GLY A 14 -4.52 3.06 1.90
C GLY A 14 -3.86 2.35 0.72
N PHE A 15 -2.98 3.04 0.01
CA PHE A 15 -2.18 2.45 -1.05
C PHE A 15 -0.70 2.56 -0.72
N VAL A 16 0.03 1.50 -0.97
CA VAL A 16 1.48 1.42 -0.78
C VAL A 16 2.13 0.77 -2.00
N ALA A 17 3.42 0.98 -2.16
CA ALA A 17 4.21 0.37 -3.23
C ALA A 17 5.40 -0.39 -2.65
N PRO A 18 5.17 -1.58 -2.08
CA PRO A 18 6.24 -2.34 -1.43
C PRO A 18 7.23 -2.97 -2.41
N SER A 19 6.90 -2.96 -3.69
CA SER A 19 7.78 -3.48 -4.73
C SER A 19 7.78 -2.57 -5.95
N PHE A 20 6.70 -2.52 -6.70
CA PHE A 20 6.60 -1.75 -7.94
C PHE A 20 5.71 -0.52 -7.73
N GLY A 21 6.21 0.65 -8.15
CA GLY A 21 5.44 1.90 -8.15
C GLY A 21 4.79 2.15 -9.51
N CYS A 22 3.72 2.94 -9.53
CA CYS A 22 2.94 3.23 -10.72
C CYS A 22 3.43 4.50 -11.45
N SER A 23 4.75 4.60 -11.66
CA SER A 23 5.38 5.78 -12.29
C SER A 23 5.35 5.76 -13.80
N ILE A 24 5.24 4.57 -14.41
CA ILE A 24 5.29 4.40 -15.88
C ILE A 24 3.96 3.87 -16.42
N GLU A 25 3.73 4.09 -17.72
CA GLU A 25 2.56 3.55 -18.42
C GLU A 25 2.72 2.07 -18.72
N PRO A 26 1.66 1.26 -18.74
CA PRO A 26 0.26 1.65 -18.53
C PRO A 26 -0.18 1.77 -17.06
N TYR A 27 0.72 1.50 -16.13
CA TYR A 27 0.41 1.40 -14.71
C TYR A 27 -0.01 2.73 -14.11
N HIS A 28 0.60 3.83 -14.55
CA HIS A 28 0.27 5.17 -14.07
C HIS A 28 -1.21 5.51 -14.36
N THR A 29 -1.66 5.34 -15.59
CA THR A 29 -3.05 5.59 -15.96
C THR A 29 -4.00 4.61 -15.28
N ALA A 30 -3.63 3.33 -15.20
CA ALA A 30 -4.44 2.33 -14.53
C ALA A 30 -4.66 2.67 -13.04
N PHE A 31 -3.62 3.11 -12.35
CA PHE A 31 -3.73 3.51 -10.96
C PHE A 31 -4.57 4.78 -10.78
N LEU A 32 -4.42 5.77 -11.66
CA LEU A 32 -5.27 6.96 -11.64
C LEU A 32 -6.75 6.59 -11.84
N ASN A 33 -7.04 5.68 -12.76
CA ASN A 33 -8.41 5.23 -13.00
C ASN A 33 -8.98 4.48 -11.80
N ALA A 34 -8.18 3.65 -11.14
CA ALA A 34 -8.59 2.97 -9.92
C ALA A 34 -8.93 3.98 -8.80
N GLN A 35 -8.10 5.00 -8.61
CA GLN A 35 -8.35 6.05 -7.64
C GLN A 35 -9.68 6.76 -7.93
N LYS A 36 -9.92 7.13 -9.18
CA LYS A 36 -11.19 7.76 -9.60
C LYS A 36 -12.40 6.88 -9.30
N LYS A 37 -12.26 5.58 -9.55
CA LYS A 37 -13.34 4.62 -9.29
C LYS A 37 -13.66 4.54 -7.80
N PHE A 38 -12.65 4.41 -6.95
CA PHE A 38 -12.86 4.32 -5.51
C PHE A 38 -13.39 5.62 -4.91
N THR A 39 -12.90 6.77 -5.35
CA THR A 39 -13.45 8.05 -4.89
C THR A 39 -14.88 8.25 -5.37
N GLY A 40 -15.21 7.80 -6.58
CA GLY A 40 -16.58 7.81 -7.10
C GLY A 40 -17.53 6.93 -6.30
N LEU A 41 -17.03 5.90 -5.62
CA LEU A 41 -17.80 5.05 -4.71
C LEU A 41 -17.91 5.64 -3.28
N GLY A 42 -17.32 6.79 -3.04
CA GLY A 42 -17.39 7.48 -1.75
C GLY A 42 -16.22 7.22 -0.82
N HIS A 43 -15.21 6.46 -1.24
CA HIS A 43 -14.05 6.19 -0.41
C HIS A 43 -13.03 7.33 -0.41
N ARG A 44 -12.37 7.53 0.72
CA ARG A 44 -11.18 8.38 0.80
C ARG A 44 -9.95 7.53 0.51
N LEU A 45 -8.89 8.18 0.04
CA LEU A 45 -7.64 7.51 -0.30
C LEU A 45 -6.49 8.11 0.52
N GLU A 46 -5.60 7.24 0.98
CA GLU A 46 -4.34 7.60 1.64
C GLU A 46 -3.21 6.95 0.86
N LEU A 47 -2.45 7.75 0.10
CA LEU A 47 -1.38 7.24 -0.74
C LEU A 47 -0.04 7.32 -0.04
N GLY A 48 0.67 6.20 0.02
CA GLY A 48 2.04 6.15 0.48
C GLY A 48 2.99 6.90 -0.45
N PRO A 49 4.13 7.35 0.06
CA PRO A 49 5.07 8.17 -0.70
C PRO A 49 5.70 7.46 -1.90
N ASN A 50 5.67 6.12 -1.92
CA ASN A 50 6.32 5.34 -2.97
C ASN A 50 5.40 4.93 -4.11
N CYS A 51 4.10 5.27 -4.06
CA CYS A 51 3.13 4.82 -5.07
C CYS A 51 3.50 5.26 -6.49
N TYR A 52 4.08 6.43 -6.66
CA TYR A 52 4.56 6.95 -7.95
C TYR A 52 6.09 7.02 -8.05
N ALA A 53 6.79 6.44 -7.08
CA ALA A 53 8.25 6.45 -7.08
C ALA A 53 8.81 5.40 -8.04
N SER A 54 10.04 5.63 -8.50
CA SER A 54 10.77 4.70 -9.36
C SER A 54 12.26 4.80 -9.07
N GLU A 55 12.87 3.66 -8.78
CA GLU A 55 14.30 3.51 -8.58
C GLU A 55 14.79 2.42 -9.53
N GLY A 56 15.41 2.82 -10.64
CA GLY A 56 15.84 1.86 -11.64
C GLY A 56 14.68 1.17 -12.35
N ILE A 57 14.84 -0.11 -12.65
CA ILE A 57 13.87 -0.89 -13.44
C ILE A 57 13.04 -1.77 -12.50
N GLY A 58 11.74 -1.55 -12.49
CA GLY A 58 10.78 -2.44 -11.82
C GLY A 58 10.73 -2.33 -10.30
N ILE A 59 11.28 -1.28 -9.72
CA ILE A 59 11.20 -1.05 -8.28
C ILE A 59 10.73 0.37 -7.97
N SER A 60 9.98 0.52 -6.89
CA SER A 60 9.44 1.81 -6.47
C SER A 60 10.50 2.64 -5.74
N SER A 61 11.15 2.05 -4.75
CA SER A 61 12.15 2.73 -3.93
C SER A 61 13.11 1.72 -3.33
N THR A 62 13.92 2.13 -2.36
CA THR A 62 14.85 1.24 -1.68
C THR A 62 14.10 0.25 -0.78
N PRO A 63 14.69 -0.91 -0.44
CA PRO A 63 14.08 -1.85 0.51
C PRO A 63 13.73 -1.18 1.85
N GLU A 64 14.58 -0.29 2.35
CA GLU A 64 14.35 0.44 3.60
C GLU A 64 13.13 1.35 3.49
N ALA A 65 13.00 2.11 2.41
CA ALA A 65 11.87 3.02 2.19
C ALA A 65 10.56 2.26 1.99
N CYS A 66 10.60 1.14 1.25
CA CYS A 66 9.43 0.30 1.02
C CYS A 66 8.96 -0.40 2.30
N GLY A 67 9.90 -0.90 3.11
CA GLY A 67 9.59 -1.52 4.39
C GLY A 67 9.00 -0.52 5.39
N ALA A 68 9.56 0.69 5.43
CA ALA A 68 9.05 1.77 6.27
C ALA A 68 7.63 2.19 5.85
N GLU A 69 7.39 2.35 4.56
CA GLU A 69 6.06 2.67 4.03
C GLU A 69 5.03 1.63 4.43
N LEU A 70 5.34 0.35 4.19
CA LEU A 70 4.42 -0.74 4.52
C LEU A 70 4.11 -0.76 6.02
N THR A 71 5.12 -0.63 6.87
CA THR A 71 4.95 -0.60 8.33
C THR A 71 4.06 0.56 8.76
N GLU A 72 4.38 1.78 8.32
CA GLU A 72 3.66 2.98 8.70
C GLU A 72 2.20 2.94 8.25
N TYR A 73 1.95 2.53 7.01
CA TYR A 73 0.59 2.53 6.47
C TYR A 73 -0.25 1.38 6.98
N TYR A 74 0.37 0.22 7.27
CA TYR A 74 -0.35 -0.86 7.94
C TYR A 74 -0.74 -0.48 9.37
N CYS A 75 0.13 0.21 10.08
CA CYS A 75 -0.12 0.62 11.46
C CYS A 75 -0.90 1.95 11.58
N SER A 76 -1.16 2.63 10.46
CA SER A 76 -1.92 3.88 10.45
C SER A 76 -3.37 3.65 10.85
N ASP A 77 -3.91 4.54 11.67
CA ASP A 77 -5.33 4.58 12.00
C ASP A 77 -6.16 5.41 11.00
N LYS A 78 -5.51 5.96 9.98
CA LYS A 78 -6.14 6.82 8.96
C LYS A 78 -6.69 6.05 7.77
N ASN A 79 -6.40 4.75 7.66
CA ASN A 79 -6.96 3.89 6.62
C ASN A 79 -7.59 2.66 7.23
N ASP A 80 -8.55 2.07 6.52
CA ASP A 80 -9.31 0.91 6.97
C ASP A 80 -8.82 -0.38 6.34
N ILE A 81 -8.32 -0.29 5.11
CA ILE A 81 -7.67 -1.40 4.40
C ILE A 81 -6.44 -0.88 3.67
N LEU A 82 -5.54 -1.79 3.33
CA LEU A 82 -4.30 -1.47 2.63
C LEU A 82 -4.20 -2.28 1.35
N ILE A 83 -3.88 -1.60 0.24
CA ILE A 83 -3.72 -2.23 -1.07
C ILE A 83 -2.35 -1.87 -1.63
N SER A 84 -1.63 -2.87 -2.14
CA SER A 84 -0.42 -2.64 -2.92
C SER A 84 -0.81 -2.15 -4.32
N CYS A 85 -0.24 -1.04 -4.76
CA CYS A 85 -0.54 -0.50 -6.09
C CYS A 85 0.12 -1.29 -7.22
N GLY A 86 1.12 -2.11 -6.92
CA GLY A 86 1.76 -3.00 -7.86
C GLY A 86 2.43 -4.16 -7.14
N GLY A 87 2.65 -5.24 -7.86
CA GLY A 87 3.39 -6.40 -7.36
C GLY A 87 4.84 -6.36 -7.78
N GLY A 88 5.60 -7.41 -7.47
CA GLY A 88 6.97 -7.54 -7.93
C GLY A 88 7.87 -8.28 -6.96
N GLU A 89 9.08 -8.57 -7.41
CA GLU A 89 10.03 -9.42 -6.68
C GLU A 89 10.73 -8.68 -5.54
N LEU A 90 10.81 -7.35 -5.58
CA LEU A 90 11.43 -6.55 -4.52
C LEU A 90 10.76 -6.79 -3.16
N MET A 91 9.50 -7.22 -3.16
CA MET A 91 8.78 -7.51 -1.92
C MET A 91 9.54 -8.50 -1.01
N CYS A 92 10.26 -9.44 -1.61
CA CYS A 92 11.09 -10.38 -0.83
C CYS A 92 12.24 -9.68 -0.12
N GLU A 93 12.78 -8.63 -0.72
CA GLU A 93 13.92 -7.90 -0.18
C GLU A 93 13.55 -6.92 0.93
N ILE A 94 12.29 -6.54 1.02
CA ILE A 94 11.85 -5.59 2.04
C ILE A 94 11.44 -6.24 3.35
N LEU A 95 11.27 -7.56 3.38
CA LEU A 95 10.69 -8.26 4.53
C LEU A 95 11.47 -8.03 5.83
N ASP A 96 12.79 -7.96 5.77
CA ASP A 96 13.61 -7.68 6.95
C ASP A 96 13.60 -6.19 7.35
N LYS A 97 12.98 -5.34 6.53
CA LYS A 97 12.81 -3.90 6.80
C LYS A 97 11.41 -3.55 7.31
N VAL A 98 10.52 -4.54 7.37
CA VAL A 98 9.17 -4.37 7.92
C VAL A 98 9.21 -4.65 9.42
N ASP A 99 8.64 -3.75 10.21
CA ASP A 99 8.56 -3.93 11.66
C ASP A 99 7.36 -4.82 12.02
N PHE A 100 7.57 -6.13 11.95
CA PHE A 100 6.50 -7.10 12.24
C PHE A 100 6.09 -7.10 13.72
N ASP A 101 6.96 -6.70 14.63
CA ASP A 101 6.60 -6.60 16.04
C ASP A 101 5.59 -5.48 16.26
N ARG A 102 5.78 -4.36 15.59
CA ARG A 102 4.82 -3.24 15.61
C ARG A 102 3.51 -3.63 14.93
N ILE A 103 3.57 -4.32 13.79
CA ILE A 103 2.38 -4.81 13.08
C ILE A 103 1.58 -5.78 13.95
N ARG A 104 2.26 -6.68 14.67
CA ARG A 104 1.61 -7.70 15.51
C ARG A 104 0.71 -7.12 16.58
N VAL A 105 1.05 -5.97 17.14
CA VAL A 105 0.28 -5.32 18.21
C VAL A 105 -0.70 -4.28 17.69
N THR A 106 -0.72 -4.06 16.38
CA THR A 106 -1.64 -3.12 15.72
C THR A 106 -2.98 -3.82 15.46
N LYS A 107 -4.08 -3.05 15.43
CA LYS A 107 -5.38 -3.56 15.02
C LYS A 107 -5.26 -4.19 13.63
N PRO A 108 -5.72 -5.44 13.44
CA PRO A 108 -5.60 -6.10 12.15
C PRO A 108 -6.40 -5.39 11.06
N LYS A 109 -5.89 -5.38 9.85
CA LYS A 109 -6.59 -4.87 8.67
C LYS A 109 -6.31 -5.78 7.47
N TRP A 110 -7.21 -5.75 6.49
CA TRP A 110 -6.99 -6.45 5.24
C TRP A 110 -5.87 -5.77 4.45
N TYR A 111 -4.97 -6.59 3.96
CA TYR A 111 -3.93 -6.20 3.02
C TYR A 111 -4.08 -7.01 1.75
N MET A 112 -4.12 -6.35 0.61
CA MET A 112 -4.21 -6.96 -0.71
C MET A 112 -2.99 -6.56 -1.54
N GLY A 113 -2.33 -7.58 -2.08
CA GLY A 113 -1.16 -7.35 -2.90
C GLY A 113 -1.05 -8.25 -4.10
#